data_9a83c05578927c8cf7af1378230ed717
#
_entry.id   9a83c05578927c8cf7af1378230ed717
#
_cell.length_a   1.000
_cell.length_b   1.000
_cell.length_c   1.000
_cell.angle_alpha   90.00
_cell.angle_beta   90.00
_cell.angle_gamma   90.00
#
_symmetry.space_group_name_H-M   'P 1'
#
loop_
_entity.id
_entity.type
_entity.pdbx_description
1 polymer ?
#
loop_
_entity_poly.entity_id
_entity_poly.type
_entity_poly.pdbx_seq_one_letter_code
_entity_poly.pdbx_strand_id
1 'polypeptide(L)'
;MAELVKKESTSDQLQQMVFGNADFGEVRTVVIDGEPWFVGKDVAQCLGYTNPSKALADHVDDDDKLNNKTLSSLGQRGGWLINESGMYALIFGSKLEKAREFKRWVTSEVLPTLRKTGRYE
;
A
#
# COMPACT_ATOMS: atom_id res chain seq x y z
N MET A 1 -6.68 8.18 -12.88
CA MET A 1 -7.58 7.07 -12.56
C MET A 1 -6.79 5.83 -12.23
N ALA A 2 -7.17 5.17 -11.17
CA ALA A 2 -6.49 3.95 -10.78
C ALA A 2 -6.95 2.80 -11.65
N GLU A 3 -6.00 1.96 -12.01
CA GLU A 3 -6.33 0.80 -12.79
C GLU A 3 -5.80 -0.42 -12.09
N LEU A 4 -6.58 -1.48 -12.14
CA LEU A 4 -6.09 -2.75 -11.63
C LEU A 4 -5.13 -3.31 -12.65
N VAL A 5 -3.85 -3.25 -12.34
CA VAL A 5 -2.83 -3.70 -13.26
C VAL A 5 -2.74 -5.21 -13.25
N LYS A 6 -2.81 -5.79 -12.07
CA LYS A 6 -2.58 -7.20 -11.96
C LYS A 6 -3.19 -7.72 -10.67
N LYS A 7 -3.80 -8.88 -10.75
CA LYS A 7 -4.28 -9.56 -9.56
C LYS A 7 -3.51 -10.85 -9.42
N GLU A 8 -2.89 -11.03 -8.28
CA GLU A 8 -2.13 -12.24 -8.00
C GLU A 8 -2.78 -12.97 -6.86
N SER A 9 -2.80 -14.28 -6.95
CA SER A 9 -3.30 -15.05 -5.83
C SER A 9 -2.14 -15.80 -5.22
N THR A 10 -2.21 -15.95 -3.93
CA THR A 10 -1.24 -16.75 -3.21
C THR A 10 -1.91 -18.07 -2.87
N SER A 11 -1.17 -18.96 -2.26
CA SER A 11 -1.73 -20.24 -1.89
C SER A 11 -2.74 -20.11 -0.78
N ASP A 12 -2.81 -18.97 -0.11
CA ASP A 12 -3.68 -18.83 1.00
C ASP A 12 -4.82 -17.91 0.73
N GLN A 13 -5.33 -17.28 1.75
CA GLN A 13 -6.47 -16.41 1.64
C GLN A 13 -6.11 -15.02 1.21
N LEU A 14 -4.84 -14.73 1.03
CA LEU A 14 -4.41 -13.38 0.72
C LEU A 14 -4.68 -13.06 -0.75
N GLN A 15 -5.18 -11.87 -1.00
CA GLN A 15 -5.40 -11.40 -2.35
C GLN A 15 -4.49 -10.22 -2.60
N GLN A 16 -3.62 -10.37 -3.57
CA GLN A 16 -2.68 -9.31 -3.92
C GLN A 16 -3.17 -8.61 -5.17
N MET A 17 -3.08 -7.29 -5.17
CA MET A 17 -3.42 -6.47 -6.30
C MET A 17 -2.38 -5.40 -6.48
N VAL A 18 -2.16 -4.99 -7.73
CA VAL A 18 -1.23 -3.91 -8.05
C VAL A 18 -2.03 -2.79 -8.69
N PHE A 19 -1.92 -1.59 -8.13
CA PHE A 19 -2.59 -0.43 -8.70
C PHE A 19 -1.55 0.49 -9.30
N GLY A 20 -1.81 0.93 -10.53
CA GLY A 20 -0.88 1.79 -11.23
C GLY A 20 -1.45 3.17 -11.43
N ASN A 21 -0.56 4.15 -11.43
CA ASN A 21 -0.92 5.53 -11.68
C ASN A 21 0.24 6.19 -12.41
N ALA A 22 -0.05 6.88 -13.51
CA ALA A 22 1.00 7.47 -14.32
C ALA A 22 1.82 8.50 -13.57
N ASP A 23 1.21 9.16 -12.59
CA ASP A 23 1.91 10.22 -11.86
C ASP A 23 2.72 9.69 -10.70
N PHE A 24 2.33 8.57 -10.10
CA PHE A 24 2.95 8.11 -8.87
C PHE A 24 3.65 6.76 -8.98
N GLY A 25 3.30 5.96 -9.96
CA GLY A 25 3.88 4.63 -10.09
C GLY A 25 2.92 3.56 -9.59
N GLU A 26 3.48 2.47 -9.11
CA GLU A 26 2.66 1.32 -8.72
C GLU A 26 2.68 1.11 -7.23
N VAL A 27 1.53 0.69 -6.71
CA VAL A 27 1.39 0.33 -5.30
C VAL A 27 0.83 -1.08 -5.23
N ARG A 28 1.60 -1.97 -4.62
CA ARG A 28 1.15 -3.33 -4.39
C ARG A 28 0.34 -3.36 -3.12
N THR A 29 -0.75 -4.09 -3.14
CA THR A 29 -1.67 -4.16 -2.03
C THR A 29 -2.04 -5.60 -1.74
N VAL A 30 -2.57 -5.83 -0.56
CA VAL A 30 -3.06 -7.14 -0.18
C VAL A 30 -4.20 -6.92 0.80
N VAL A 31 -5.19 -7.82 0.75
CA VAL A 31 -6.28 -7.79 1.72
C VAL A 31 -6.06 -8.95 2.67
N ILE A 32 -6.01 -8.67 3.96
CA ILE A 32 -5.83 -9.67 5.00
C ILE A 32 -6.99 -9.54 5.96
N ASP A 33 -7.77 -10.60 6.08
CA ASP A 33 -8.93 -10.61 6.97
C ASP A 33 -9.87 -9.44 6.71
N GLY A 34 -10.05 -9.11 5.44
CA GLY A 34 -10.96 -8.04 5.04
C GLY A 34 -10.41 -6.64 5.17
N GLU A 35 -9.17 -6.52 5.61
CA GLU A 35 -8.56 -5.21 5.81
C GLU A 35 -7.50 -4.95 4.74
N PRO A 36 -7.50 -3.77 4.12
CA PRO A 36 -6.51 -3.47 3.09
C PRO A 36 -5.15 -3.14 3.73
N TRP A 37 -4.11 -3.70 3.13
CA TRP A 37 -2.73 -3.42 3.51
C TRP A 37 -1.97 -3.04 2.25
N PHE A 38 -0.99 -2.16 2.41
CA PHE A 38 -0.22 -1.63 1.30
C PHE A 38 1.25 -1.95 1.54
N VAL A 39 1.98 -2.20 0.46
CA VAL A 39 3.43 -2.38 0.58
C VAL A 39 4.02 -1.03 0.94
N GLY A 40 4.60 -0.92 2.12
CA GLY A 40 5.07 0.36 2.64
C GLY A 40 6.11 1.01 1.77
N LYS A 41 7.03 0.22 1.22
CA LYS A 41 8.05 0.74 0.33
C LYS A 41 7.43 1.43 -0.88
N ASP A 42 6.40 0.82 -1.45
CA ASP A 42 5.77 1.39 -2.64
C ASP A 42 5.10 2.72 -2.32
N VAL A 43 4.38 2.78 -1.21
CA VAL A 43 3.71 4.00 -0.81
C VAL A 43 4.73 5.11 -0.55
N ALA A 44 5.80 4.77 0.17
CA ALA A 44 6.82 5.77 0.47
C ALA A 44 7.47 6.29 -0.80
N GLN A 45 7.75 5.41 -1.75
CA GLN A 45 8.34 5.84 -3.01
C GLN A 45 7.40 6.74 -3.79
N CYS A 46 6.12 6.39 -3.83
CA CYS A 46 5.14 7.23 -4.52
C CYS A 46 5.05 8.61 -3.90
N LEU A 47 5.30 8.70 -2.61
CA LEU A 47 5.20 9.97 -1.89
C LEU A 47 6.52 10.74 -1.84
N GLY A 48 7.52 10.26 -2.58
CA GLY A 48 8.76 11.02 -2.73
C GLY A 48 9.79 10.83 -1.64
N TYR A 49 9.59 9.86 -0.75
CA TYR A 49 10.59 9.59 0.26
C TYR A 49 11.79 8.92 -0.38
N THR A 50 12.99 9.43 -0.09
CA THR A 50 14.20 8.87 -0.68
C THR A 50 14.70 7.65 0.05
N ASN A 51 14.28 7.48 1.30
CA ASN A 51 14.65 6.31 2.09
C ASN A 51 13.39 5.72 2.68
N PRO A 52 12.76 4.79 1.97
CA PRO A 52 11.48 4.22 2.44
C PRO A 52 11.57 3.55 3.80
N SER A 53 12.67 2.85 4.09
CA SER A 53 12.79 2.18 5.39
C SER A 53 12.78 3.18 6.52
N LYS A 54 13.51 4.29 6.33
CA LYS A 54 13.54 5.31 7.36
C LYS A 54 12.19 6.01 7.49
N ALA A 55 11.52 6.23 6.37
CA ALA A 55 10.20 6.86 6.41
C ALA A 55 9.23 6.02 7.21
N LEU A 56 9.25 4.70 7.00
CA LEU A 56 8.37 3.82 7.74
C LEU A 56 8.69 3.85 9.23
N ALA A 57 9.97 3.85 9.57
CA ALA A 57 10.39 3.88 10.96
C ALA A 57 10.00 5.21 11.63
N ASP A 58 10.10 6.30 10.90
CA ASP A 58 9.86 7.62 11.47
C ASP A 58 8.39 7.98 11.56
N HIS A 59 7.58 7.52 10.63
CA HIS A 59 6.20 8.02 10.51
C HIS A 59 5.11 7.01 10.82
N VAL A 60 5.41 5.73 10.74
CA VAL A 60 4.36 4.71 10.88
C VAL A 60 4.50 3.99 12.21
N ASP A 61 3.43 4.03 13.01
CA ASP A 61 3.43 3.34 14.29
C ASP A 61 3.56 1.84 14.11
N ASP A 62 4.14 1.17 15.10
CA ASP A 62 4.31 -0.27 15.04
C ASP A 62 2.98 -1.00 14.89
N ASP A 63 1.91 -0.44 15.46
CA ASP A 63 0.60 -1.07 15.34
C ASP A 63 0.03 -0.97 13.95
N ASP A 64 0.58 -0.10 13.11
CA ASP A 64 0.07 0.14 11.78
C ASP A 64 0.90 -0.52 10.70
N LYS A 65 1.88 -1.32 11.08
CA LYS A 65 2.69 -2.01 10.09
C LYS A 65 2.92 -3.45 10.49
N LEU A 66 3.16 -4.27 9.49
CA LEU A 66 3.29 -5.69 9.65
C LEU A 66 4.38 -6.19 8.73
N ASN A 67 5.35 -6.90 9.28
CA ASN A 67 6.39 -7.48 8.45
C ASN A 67 5.90 -8.82 7.93
N ASN A 68 5.80 -8.95 6.62
CA ASN A 68 5.27 -10.15 6.01
C ASN A 68 6.30 -10.77 5.10
N LYS A 69 6.63 -12.02 5.35
CA LYS A 69 7.62 -12.75 4.56
C LYS A 69 7.00 -13.80 3.65
N THR A 70 5.68 -13.91 3.67
CA THR A 70 5.02 -14.94 2.88
C THR A 70 4.60 -14.48 1.51
N LEU A 71 4.58 -13.18 1.25
CA LEU A 71 4.21 -12.67 -0.05
C LEU A 71 5.40 -12.71 -0.98
N SER A 72 5.29 -13.45 -2.06
CA SER A 72 6.42 -13.61 -2.97
C SER A 72 6.84 -12.29 -3.60
N SER A 73 5.91 -11.37 -3.75
CA SER A 73 6.23 -10.08 -4.35
C SER A 73 7.14 -9.22 -3.48
N LEU A 74 7.32 -9.57 -2.21
CA LEU A 74 8.19 -8.83 -1.31
C LEU A 74 9.60 -9.41 -1.24
N GLY A 75 9.84 -10.52 -1.93
CA GLY A 75 11.16 -11.13 -1.94
C GLY A 75 11.41 -11.99 -0.72
N GLN A 76 12.62 -12.52 -0.63
CA GLN A 76 12.95 -13.47 0.43
C GLN A 76 12.98 -12.86 1.81
N ARG A 77 13.33 -11.60 1.90
CA ARG A 77 13.40 -10.91 3.18
C ARG A 77 12.03 -10.44 3.66
N GLY A 78 11.02 -10.56 2.80
CA GLY A 78 9.73 -10.01 3.12
C GLY A 78 9.74 -8.50 3.03
N GLY A 79 8.83 -7.86 3.71
CA GLY A 79 8.77 -6.41 3.70
C GLY A 79 7.66 -5.94 4.60
N TRP A 80 7.61 -4.62 4.77
CA TRP A 80 6.60 -4.02 5.63
C TRP A 80 5.33 -3.76 4.85
N LEU A 81 4.23 -4.21 5.43
CA LEU A 81 2.91 -3.82 4.97
C LEU A 81 2.40 -2.77 5.95
N ILE A 82 1.69 -1.79 5.44
CA ILE A 82 1.10 -0.76 6.29
C ILE A 82 -0.40 -0.73 6.04
N ASN A 83 -1.14 -0.44 7.08
CA ASN A 83 -2.59 -0.34 6.95
C ASN A 83 -2.95 1.07 6.51
N GLU A 84 -4.24 1.36 6.50
CA GLU A 84 -4.72 2.66 6.03
C GLU A 84 -4.18 3.79 6.90
N SER A 85 -4.17 3.58 8.21
CA SER A 85 -3.66 4.58 9.14
C SER A 85 -2.18 4.88 8.87
N GLY A 86 -1.38 3.83 8.64
CA GLY A 86 0.03 4.01 8.34
C GLY A 86 0.24 4.76 7.04
N MET A 87 -0.60 4.46 6.05
CA MET A 87 -0.51 5.18 4.79
C MET A 87 -0.80 6.67 4.97
N TYR A 88 -1.82 7.01 5.75
CA TYR A 88 -2.12 8.42 5.98
C TYR A 88 -1.00 9.11 6.73
N ALA A 89 -0.32 8.41 7.63
CA ALA A 89 0.81 9.00 8.33
C ALA A 89 1.93 9.36 7.35
N LEU A 90 2.19 8.50 6.36
CA LEU A 90 3.18 8.80 5.35
C LEU A 90 2.75 9.98 4.47
N ILE A 91 1.48 10.03 4.13
CA ILE A 91 0.96 11.14 3.34
C ILE A 91 1.14 12.44 4.10
N PHE A 92 0.81 12.44 5.39
CA PHE A 92 0.91 13.64 6.20
C PHE A 92 2.35 14.11 6.31
N GLY A 93 3.31 13.19 6.41
CA GLY A 93 4.70 13.54 6.54
C GLY A 93 5.42 13.83 5.23
N SER A 94 4.74 13.63 4.10
CA SER A 94 5.38 13.81 2.80
C SER A 94 5.55 15.28 2.48
N LYS A 95 6.69 15.61 1.86
CA LYS A 95 6.95 16.96 1.38
C LYS A 95 6.65 17.12 -0.10
N LEU A 96 6.12 16.07 -0.71
CA LEU A 96 5.78 16.10 -2.11
C LEU A 96 4.53 16.97 -2.30
N GLU A 97 4.59 17.87 -3.27
CA GLU A 97 3.44 18.73 -3.52
C GLU A 97 2.20 17.95 -3.91
N LYS A 98 2.40 16.82 -4.55
CA LYS A 98 1.28 16.03 -5.03
C LYS A 98 0.78 15.01 -4.03
N ALA A 99 1.22 15.11 -2.77
CA ALA A 99 0.77 14.16 -1.76
C ALA A 99 -0.74 14.17 -1.60
N ARG A 100 -1.36 15.33 -1.73
CA ARG A 100 -2.81 15.44 -1.65
C ARG A 100 -3.48 14.67 -2.78
N GLU A 101 -2.90 14.72 -3.96
CA GLU A 101 -3.44 14.02 -5.11
C GLU A 101 -3.27 12.51 -4.96
N PHE A 102 -2.17 12.10 -4.36
CA PHE A 102 -1.99 10.69 -4.04
C PHE A 102 -3.07 10.22 -3.07
N LYS A 103 -3.33 11.02 -2.04
CA LYS A 103 -4.39 10.68 -1.09
C LYS A 103 -5.73 10.56 -1.79
N ARG A 104 -6.02 11.49 -2.69
CA ARG A 104 -7.28 11.47 -3.43
C ARG A 104 -7.39 10.22 -4.30
N TRP A 105 -6.31 9.85 -4.96
CA TRP A 105 -6.29 8.65 -5.78
C TRP A 105 -6.60 7.42 -4.93
N VAL A 106 -5.92 7.30 -3.79
CA VAL A 106 -6.10 6.14 -2.94
C VAL A 106 -7.52 6.09 -2.38
N THR A 107 -8.03 7.22 -1.90
CA THR A 107 -9.34 7.21 -1.25
C THR A 107 -10.48 7.07 -2.24
N SER A 108 -10.31 7.56 -3.47
CA SER A 108 -11.41 7.53 -4.43
C SER A 108 -11.38 6.30 -5.33
N GLU A 109 -10.21 5.65 -5.48
CA GLU A 109 -10.12 4.55 -6.44
C GLU A 109 -9.50 3.29 -5.85
N VAL A 110 -8.40 3.39 -5.15
CA VAL A 110 -7.71 2.20 -4.65
C VAL A 110 -8.50 1.54 -3.53
N LEU A 111 -8.83 2.30 -2.50
CA LEU A 111 -9.55 1.75 -1.35
C LEU A 111 -10.94 1.23 -1.72
N PRO A 112 -11.73 1.95 -2.51
CA PRO A 112 -13.04 1.41 -2.89
C PRO A 112 -12.91 0.10 -3.65
N THR A 113 -11.92 -0.02 -4.52
CA THR A 113 -11.72 -1.26 -5.26
C THR A 113 -11.34 -2.40 -4.33
N LEU A 114 -10.44 -2.14 -3.38
CA LEU A 114 -10.03 -3.16 -2.43
C LEU A 114 -11.19 -3.59 -1.55
N ARG A 115 -12.00 -2.65 -1.10
CA ARG A 115 -13.15 -2.98 -0.27
C ARG A 115 -14.18 -3.78 -1.02
N LYS A 116 -14.34 -3.49 -2.30
CA LYS A 116 -15.30 -4.18 -3.11
C LYS A 116 -14.87 -5.61 -3.40
N THR A 117 -13.59 -5.82 -3.69
CA THR A 117 -13.11 -7.15 -4.05
C THR A 117 -12.64 -7.95 -2.85
N GLY A 118 -12.25 -7.29 -1.78
CA GLY A 118 -11.70 -7.96 -0.60
C GLY A 118 -12.73 -8.33 0.45
N ARG A 119 -13.99 -7.88 0.27
CA ARG A 119 -14.98 -8.25 1.20
C ARG A 119 -16.05 -8.94 0.47
N TYR A 120 -16.63 -9.87 1.10
CA TYR A 120 -17.65 -10.44 0.55
C TYR A 120 -18.59 -10.68 1.50
N GLU A 121 -19.63 -10.69 1.08
CA GLU A 121 -20.65 -10.65 1.93
C GLU A 121 -21.52 -11.65 1.66
#